data_f2baa127272a146e79866071c3c48d71
#
_entry.id   f2baa127272a146e79866071c3c48d71
#
_cell.length_a   1.000
_cell.length_b   1.000
_cell.length_c   1.000
_cell.angle_alpha   90.00
_cell.angle_beta   90.00
_cell.angle_gamma   90.00
#
_symmetry.space_group_name_H-M   'P 1'
#
loop_
_entity.id
_entity.type
_entity.pdbx_description
1 polymer ?
#
loop_
_entity_poly.entity_id
_entity_poly.type
_entity_poly.pdbx_seq_one_letter_code
_entity_poly.pdbx_strand_id
1 'polypeptide(L)'
;DESGEEFSSDFWHDVRVGIAARFGAGVHLLPQCAPAGDASPHLLIDQKEEKDLRDRMKVNDKQIIARRIMAAVEEARASCSRPEAVMAFAHEVKTLRLPRLKVTKEQYEMEKRIPSLTEEERKRQPWGFERLWPFGLVCDMVKRYEQQVANPLHETECHVIRLGDVVFVTNPFELFMDYGAQMRARSKALQTFTVQLGDGSGNGFYLPTPRALAGGHYSALIKSNWVGPEGGQMLVEETLSVQECHTHHRHAQISSGSQRVSGEDAQAATVSGHGWI
;
A
#
# COMPACT_ATOMS: atom_id res chain seq x y z
N ASP A 1 1.61 15.61 -3.44
CA ASP A 1 1.53 16.44 -2.23
C ASP A 1 1.25 17.90 -2.53
N GLU A 2 0.47 18.18 -3.56
CA GLU A 2 0.03 19.53 -3.92
C GLU A 2 -1.42 19.75 -3.52
N SER A 3 -1.64 20.80 -2.75
CA SER A 3 -2.96 21.41 -2.59
C SER A 3 -3.22 22.32 -3.79
N GLY A 4 -3.58 21.77 -4.94
CA GLY A 4 -3.87 22.53 -6.15
C GLY A 4 -5.12 22.01 -6.84
N GLU A 5 -5.74 22.82 -7.67
CA GLU A 5 -6.88 22.44 -8.50
C GLU A 5 -6.43 21.83 -9.85
N GLU A 6 -5.12 21.69 -10.07
CA GLU A 6 -4.54 21.18 -11.30
C GLU A 6 -4.11 19.71 -11.17
N PHE A 7 -4.31 18.94 -12.23
CA PHE A 7 -3.79 17.59 -12.31
C PHE A 7 -2.27 17.61 -12.45
N SER A 8 -1.58 16.86 -11.60
CA SER A 8 -0.13 16.78 -11.57
C SER A 8 0.30 15.35 -11.28
N SER A 9 1.46 14.94 -11.78
CA SER A 9 2.12 13.69 -11.37
C SER A 9 2.93 13.85 -10.08
N ASP A 10 2.83 15.00 -9.43
CA ASP A 10 3.48 15.35 -8.19
C ASP A 10 5.00 15.10 -8.25
N PHE A 11 5.64 14.69 -7.16
CA PHE A 11 7.09 14.39 -7.12
C PHE A 11 7.51 13.24 -8.06
N TRP A 12 6.59 12.42 -8.54
CA TRP A 12 6.90 11.37 -9.51
C TRP A 12 7.38 11.90 -10.86
N HIS A 13 7.01 13.14 -11.24
CA HIS A 13 7.59 13.77 -12.41
C HIS A 13 9.09 13.92 -12.27
N ASP A 14 9.53 14.54 -11.16
CA ASP A 14 10.95 14.78 -10.90
C ASP A 14 11.74 13.46 -10.75
N VAL A 15 11.13 12.43 -10.16
CA VAL A 15 11.74 11.09 -10.09
C VAL A 15 11.93 10.51 -11.49
N ARG A 16 10.92 10.58 -12.39
CA ARG A 16 11.06 10.07 -13.77
C ARG A 16 12.15 10.81 -14.54
N VAL A 17 12.21 12.13 -14.40
CA VAL A 17 13.26 12.94 -15.01
C VAL A 17 14.63 12.52 -14.47
N GLY A 18 14.75 12.35 -13.16
CA GLY A 18 15.99 11.88 -12.53
C GLY A 18 16.43 10.50 -12.99
N ILE A 19 15.50 9.53 -13.07
CA ILE A 19 15.75 8.17 -13.60
C ILE A 19 16.26 8.23 -15.04
N ALA A 20 15.58 8.95 -15.91
CA ALA A 20 15.96 9.07 -17.31
C ALA A 20 17.34 9.74 -17.48
N ALA A 21 17.63 10.77 -16.71
CA ALA A 21 18.92 11.46 -16.72
C ALA A 21 20.07 10.57 -16.20
N ARG A 22 19.80 9.76 -15.18
CA ARG A 22 20.84 8.95 -14.48
C ARG A 22 21.10 7.61 -15.15
N PHE A 23 20.04 6.96 -15.66
CA PHE A 23 20.09 5.57 -16.16
C PHE A 23 19.77 5.45 -17.65
N GLY A 24 19.37 6.54 -18.30
CA GLY A 24 19.04 6.59 -19.73
C GLY A 24 17.54 6.61 -20.01
N ALA A 25 17.17 7.19 -21.15
CA ALA A 25 15.76 7.40 -21.54
C ALA A 25 14.97 6.10 -21.82
N GLY A 26 15.68 4.96 -21.98
CA GLY A 26 15.05 3.66 -22.14
C GLY A 26 14.63 2.98 -20.83
N VAL A 27 14.91 3.60 -19.69
CA VAL A 27 14.54 3.07 -18.37
C VAL A 27 13.17 3.63 -17.99
N HIS A 28 12.25 2.73 -17.67
CA HIS A 28 10.89 3.09 -17.27
C HIS A 28 10.70 2.91 -15.77
N LEU A 29 10.04 3.89 -15.15
CA LEU A 29 9.66 3.85 -13.74
C LEU A 29 8.21 3.38 -13.61
N LEU A 30 7.99 2.31 -12.85
CA LEU A 30 6.68 1.86 -12.40
C LEU A 30 6.51 2.19 -10.91
N PRO A 31 5.97 3.37 -10.55
CA PRO A 31 5.76 3.73 -9.16
C PRO A 31 4.61 2.91 -8.57
N GLN A 32 4.81 2.46 -7.33
CA GLN A 32 3.80 1.74 -6.57
C GLN A 32 3.66 2.35 -5.19
N CYS A 33 2.43 2.35 -4.66
CA CYS A 33 2.16 2.88 -3.34
C CYS A 33 2.45 1.80 -2.28
N ALA A 34 3.52 1.98 -1.52
CA ALA A 34 3.82 1.12 -0.38
C ALA A 34 2.87 1.43 0.80
N PRO A 35 2.74 0.52 1.79
CA PRO A 35 1.95 0.79 3.00
C PRO A 35 2.36 2.11 3.65
N ALA A 36 1.42 3.04 3.72
CA ALA A 36 1.63 4.42 4.19
C ALA A 36 0.37 5.03 4.84
N GLY A 37 -0.60 4.20 5.27
CA GLY A 37 -1.85 4.66 5.87
C GLY A 37 -1.66 5.47 7.17
N ASP A 38 -0.53 5.29 7.84
CA ASP A 38 -0.08 6.04 9.02
C ASP A 38 1.15 6.92 8.75
N ALA A 39 1.50 7.14 7.47
CA ALA A 39 2.57 8.04 7.06
C ALA A 39 2.01 9.22 6.26
N SER A 40 2.70 10.33 6.30
CA SER A 40 2.35 11.51 5.54
C SER A 40 3.60 12.13 4.93
N PRO A 41 3.56 12.61 3.68
CA PRO A 41 4.62 13.43 3.12
C PRO A 41 4.68 14.83 3.75
N HIS A 42 3.61 15.24 4.43
CA HIS A 42 3.59 16.51 5.14
C HIS A 42 4.50 16.48 6.36
N LEU A 43 5.30 17.51 6.49
CA LEU A 43 6.21 17.67 7.62
C LEU A 43 5.42 18.00 8.88
N LEU A 44 5.32 17.03 9.78
CA LEU A 44 4.61 17.16 11.04
C LEU A 44 5.56 17.57 12.18
N ILE A 45 6.84 17.23 12.06
CA ILE A 45 7.91 17.50 13.02
C ILE A 45 9.04 18.21 12.27
N ASP A 46 9.85 18.98 12.96
CA ASP A 46 11.04 19.67 12.44
C ASP A 46 10.76 20.53 11.18
N GLN A 47 9.57 21.11 11.11
CA GLN A 47 9.11 21.89 9.94
C GLN A 47 10.06 23.03 9.57
N LYS A 48 10.61 23.71 10.59
CA LYS A 48 11.52 24.82 10.40
C LYS A 48 12.85 24.37 9.82
N GLU A 49 13.44 23.33 10.40
CA GLU A 49 14.71 22.75 10.00
C GLU A 49 14.67 22.18 8.58
N GLU A 50 13.57 21.51 8.25
CA GLU A 50 13.33 21.01 6.91
C GLU A 50 13.13 22.14 5.89
N LYS A 51 12.42 23.22 6.29
CA LYS A 51 12.30 24.40 5.46
C LYS A 51 13.66 25.05 5.22
N ASP A 52 14.44 25.27 6.27
CA ASP A 52 15.79 25.84 6.20
C ASP A 52 16.72 24.97 5.32
N LEU A 53 16.56 23.65 5.35
CA LEU A 53 17.29 22.72 4.47
C LEU A 53 16.90 22.94 2.99
N ARG A 54 15.60 22.96 2.67
CA ARG A 54 15.11 23.17 1.30
C ARG A 54 15.56 24.52 0.74
N ASP A 55 15.47 25.57 1.56
CA ASP A 55 15.90 26.93 1.16
C ASP A 55 17.41 26.96 0.82
N ARG A 56 18.25 26.32 1.64
CA ARG A 56 19.69 26.19 1.38
C ARG A 56 19.98 25.38 0.13
N MET A 57 19.23 24.30 -0.10
CA MET A 57 19.37 23.44 -1.29
C MET A 57 18.71 24.04 -2.54
N LYS A 58 17.95 25.14 -2.40
CA LYS A 58 17.15 25.77 -3.46
C LYS A 58 16.23 24.76 -4.16
N VAL A 59 15.48 23.99 -3.38
CA VAL A 59 14.52 22.99 -3.85
C VAL A 59 13.18 23.20 -3.20
N ASN A 60 12.10 22.82 -3.88
CA ASN A 60 10.77 22.73 -3.32
C ASN A 60 10.51 21.36 -2.66
N ASP A 61 9.31 21.17 -2.09
CA ASP A 61 8.92 19.96 -1.39
C ASP A 61 8.95 18.71 -2.29
N LYS A 62 8.50 18.81 -3.53
CA LYS A 62 8.52 17.71 -4.49
C LYS A 62 9.94 17.31 -4.87
N GLN A 63 10.78 18.30 -5.12
CA GLN A 63 12.17 18.05 -5.49
C GLN A 63 12.98 17.40 -4.38
N ILE A 64 12.74 17.76 -3.09
CA ILE A 64 13.46 17.09 -2.00
C ILE A 64 13.00 15.65 -1.83
N ILE A 65 11.70 15.36 -1.98
CA ILE A 65 11.17 14.00 -1.98
C ILE A 65 11.78 13.20 -3.15
N ALA A 66 11.76 13.74 -4.35
CA ALA A 66 12.34 13.09 -5.52
C ALA A 66 13.83 12.79 -5.34
N ARG A 67 14.61 13.71 -4.77
CA ARG A 67 16.04 13.47 -4.46
C ARG A 67 16.25 12.34 -3.47
N ARG A 68 15.41 12.25 -2.42
CA ARG A 68 15.47 11.15 -1.44
C ARG A 68 15.15 9.80 -2.10
N ILE A 69 14.14 9.76 -2.96
CA ILE A 69 13.78 8.55 -3.73
C ILE A 69 14.94 8.18 -4.67
N MET A 70 15.50 9.14 -5.40
CA MET A 70 16.63 8.89 -6.30
C MET A 70 17.85 8.35 -5.57
N ALA A 71 18.18 8.88 -4.40
CA ALA A 71 19.29 8.36 -3.59
C ALA A 71 19.05 6.89 -3.18
N ALA A 72 17.84 6.55 -2.76
CA ALA A 72 17.47 5.17 -2.43
C ALA A 72 17.53 4.25 -3.66
N VAL A 73 17.09 4.71 -4.83
CA VAL A 73 17.18 3.95 -6.09
C VAL A 73 18.63 3.72 -6.49
N GLU A 74 19.50 4.72 -6.37
CA GLU A 74 20.94 4.58 -6.67
C GLU A 74 21.61 3.57 -5.74
N GLU A 75 21.30 3.63 -4.44
CA GLU A 75 21.82 2.66 -3.45
C GLU A 75 21.33 1.24 -3.75
N ALA A 76 20.03 1.07 -3.99
CA ALA A 76 19.46 -0.21 -4.34
C ALA A 76 20.08 -0.76 -5.64
N ARG A 77 20.24 0.09 -6.66
CA ARG A 77 20.84 -0.30 -7.95
C ARG A 77 22.29 -0.72 -7.81
N ALA A 78 23.06 -0.05 -6.95
CA ALA A 78 24.46 -0.44 -6.67
C ALA A 78 24.56 -1.80 -5.99
N SER A 79 23.54 -2.20 -5.23
CA SER A 79 23.44 -3.51 -4.57
C SER A 79 22.97 -4.63 -5.51
N CYS A 80 22.40 -4.29 -6.66
CA CYS A 80 21.95 -5.29 -7.64
C CYS A 80 23.13 -5.93 -8.35
N SER A 81 23.13 -7.26 -8.43
CA SER A 81 24.07 -8.06 -9.20
C SER A 81 23.67 -8.08 -10.68
N ARG A 82 23.77 -9.20 -11.34
CA ARG A 82 23.40 -9.35 -12.75
C ARG A 82 21.89 -9.48 -12.88
N PRO A 83 21.29 -8.97 -13.98
CA PRO A 83 19.93 -9.33 -14.35
C PRO A 83 19.80 -10.84 -14.51
N GLU A 84 18.78 -11.41 -13.91
CA GLU A 84 18.46 -12.83 -14.05
C GLU A 84 17.21 -12.98 -14.88
N ALA A 85 17.15 -14.04 -15.70
CA ALA A 85 15.91 -14.41 -16.37
C ALA A 85 14.91 -14.90 -15.33
N VAL A 86 13.67 -14.41 -15.39
CA VAL A 86 12.61 -14.88 -14.52
C VAL A 86 12.26 -16.32 -14.92
N MET A 87 12.60 -17.27 -14.04
CA MET A 87 12.36 -18.70 -14.26
C MET A 87 10.96 -19.16 -13.84
N ALA A 88 10.29 -18.39 -12.97
CA ALA A 88 8.98 -18.72 -12.45
C ALA A 88 8.09 -17.48 -12.39
N PHE A 89 6.89 -17.63 -12.90
CA PHE A 89 5.80 -16.66 -12.77
C PHE A 89 4.59 -17.38 -12.18
N ALA A 90 3.96 -16.76 -11.18
CA ALA A 90 2.68 -17.20 -10.67
C ALA A 90 1.85 -15.97 -10.31
N HIS A 91 0.54 -16.08 -10.48
CA HIS A 91 -0.41 -15.06 -10.09
C HIS A 91 -1.64 -15.74 -9.50
N GLU A 92 -1.99 -15.36 -8.29
CA GLU A 92 -3.20 -15.81 -7.62
C GLU A 92 -4.02 -14.60 -7.18
N VAL A 93 -5.32 -14.72 -7.36
CA VAL A 93 -6.31 -13.75 -6.91
C VAL A 93 -7.13 -14.40 -5.83
N LYS A 94 -7.21 -13.78 -4.68
CA LYS A 94 -7.95 -14.29 -3.53
C LYS A 94 -8.96 -13.28 -3.04
N THR A 95 -10.24 -13.69 -2.98
CA THR A 95 -11.27 -12.92 -2.29
C THR A 95 -11.16 -13.19 -0.80
N LEU A 96 -10.89 -12.14 -0.03
CA LEU A 96 -10.80 -12.17 1.41
C LEU A 96 -12.12 -11.67 2.02
N ARG A 97 -12.51 -12.28 3.14
CA ARG A 97 -13.69 -11.91 3.93
C ARG A 97 -13.23 -11.47 5.30
N LEU A 98 -12.96 -10.18 5.44
CA LEU A 98 -12.39 -9.58 6.63
C LEU A 98 -13.49 -9.10 7.59
N PRO A 99 -13.36 -9.29 8.91
CA PRO A 99 -14.33 -8.81 9.87
C PRO A 99 -14.44 -7.28 9.83
N ARG A 100 -15.65 -6.79 9.70
CA ARG A 100 -15.90 -5.34 9.74
C ARG A 100 -15.68 -4.79 11.14
N LEU A 101 -15.10 -3.60 11.20
CA LEU A 101 -15.04 -2.83 12.43
C LEU A 101 -16.47 -2.45 12.86
N LYS A 102 -16.87 -2.89 14.04
CA LYS A 102 -18.26 -2.73 14.52
C LYS A 102 -18.50 -1.30 15.00
N VAL A 103 -19.65 -0.76 14.61
CA VAL A 103 -20.18 0.50 15.14
C VAL A 103 -20.81 0.21 16.49
N THR A 104 -20.46 0.99 17.52
CA THR A 104 -21.09 0.85 18.85
C THR A 104 -22.46 1.55 18.87
N LYS A 105 -23.28 1.19 19.86
CA LYS A 105 -24.58 1.84 20.05
C LYS A 105 -24.42 3.34 20.32
N GLU A 106 -23.43 3.73 21.08
CA GLU A 106 -23.13 5.13 21.40
C GLU A 106 -22.77 5.91 20.14
N GLN A 107 -21.93 5.33 19.26
CA GLN A 107 -21.57 5.93 17.97
C GLN A 107 -22.78 6.06 17.05
N TYR A 108 -23.64 5.04 16.99
CA TYR A 108 -24.90 5.07 16.23
C TYR A 108 -25.85 6.17 16.71
N GLU A 109 -26.08 6.25 18.02
CA GLU A 109 -26.99 7.28 18.58
C GLU A 109 -26.42 8.70 18.39
N MET A 110 -25.08 8.85 18.50
CA MET A 110 -24.43 10.11 18.20
C MET A 110 -24.65 10.51 16.74
N GLU A 111 -24.44 9.60 15.81
CA GLU A 111 -24.58 9.84 14.37
C GLU A 111 -26.00 10.30 14.01
N LYS A 112 -27.02 9.69 14.59
CA LYS A 112 -28.42 10.09 14.39
C LYS A 112 -28.72 11.51 14.88
N ARG A 113 -27.97 11.98 15.90
CA ARG A 113 -28.14 13.33 16.46
C ARG A 113 -27.41 14.41 15.68
N ILE A 114 -26.39 14.07 14.90
CA ILE A 114 -25.56 15.03 14.19
C ILE A 114 -26.32 16.04 13.35
N PRO A 115 -27.33 15.66 12.56
CA PRO A 115 -28.10 16.62 11.75
C PRO A 115 -28.79 17.70 12.58
N SER A 116 -29.08 17.42 13.85
CA SER A 116 -29.76 18.35 14.76
C SER A 116 -28.80 19.20 15.61
N LEU A 117 -27.49 18.94 15.55
CA LEU A 117 -26.51 19.71 16.31
C LEU A 117 -26.29 21.09 15.70
N THR A 118 -26.19 22.10 16.55
CA THR A 118 -25.72 23.43 16.18
C THR A 118 -24.24 23.40 15.77
N GLU A 119 -23.78 24.43 15.08
CA GLU A 119 -22.36 24.54 14.70
C GLU A 119 -21.42 24.54 15.92
N GLU A 120 -21.84 25.22 17.01
CA GLU A 120 -21.08 25.25 18.26
C GLU A 120 -20.99 23.88 18.93
N GLU A 121 -22.07 23.11 18.92
CA GLU A 121 -22.09 21.75 19.46
C GLU A 121 -21.22 20.81 18.60
N ARG A 122 -21.21 20.98 17.28
CA ARG A 122 -20.34 20.24 16.38
C ARG A 122 -18.85 20.52 16.66
N LYS A 123 -18.49 21.77 16.87
CA LYS A 123 -17.11 22.18 17.22
C LYS A 123 -16.60 21.57 18.53
N ARG A 124 -17.50 21.21 19.44
CA ARG A 124 -17.14 20.56 20.73
C ARG A 124 -16.98 19.05 20.62
N GLN A 125 -17.28 18.45 19.46
CA GLN A 125 -17.10 17.02 19.26
C GLN A 125 -15.60 16.67 19.15
N PRO A 126 -15.22 15.40 19.39
CA PRO A 126 -13.83 14.96 19.27
C PRO A 126 -13.20 15.33 17.91
N TRP A 127 -11.91 15.58 17.91
CA TRP A 127 -11.14 15.94 16.72
C TRP A 127 -11.42 14.99 15.56
N GLY A 128 -11.57 15.54 14.36
CA GLY A 128 -11.90 14.78 13.15
C GLY A 128 -13.39 14.71 12.80
N PHE A 129 -14.29 14.95 13.75
CA PHE A 129 -15.71 14.95 13.51
C PHE A 129 -16.13 16.00 12.47
N GLU A 130 -15.68 17.24 12.61
CA GLU A 130 -15.99 18.32 11.67
C GLU A 130 -15.32 18.16 10.31
N ARG A 131 -14.12 17.58 10.29
CA ARG A 131 -13.36 17.38 9.05
C ARG A 131 -13.94 16.30 8.16
N LEU A 132 -14.54 15.27 8.74
CA LEU A 132 -15.10 14.15 7.98
C LEU A 132 -16.57 14.40 7.56
N TRP A 133 -17.24 15.31 8.25
CA TRP A 133 -18.65 15.62 7.97
C TRP A 133 -18.88 16.28 6.58
N PRO A 134 -18.09 17.28 6.12
CA PRO A 134 -18.35 17.95 4.84
C PRO A 134 -18.03 17.10 3.62
N PHE A 135 -17.21 16.06 3.75
CA PHE A 135 -16.64 15.35 2.62
C PHE A 135 -17.44 14.16 2.13
N GLY A 136 -18.58 13.82 2.72
CA GLY A 136 -19.35 12.64 2.31
C GLY A 136 -18.60 11.31 2.38
N LEU A 137 -17.32 11.34 2.83
CA LEU A 137 -16.45 10.18 3.04
C LEU A 137 -16.93 9.29 4.18
N VAL A 138 -18.11 9.54 4.64
CA VAL A 138 -18.67 8.89 5.79
C VAL A 138 -19.33 7.63 5.30
N CYS A 139 -18.76 6.49 5.62
CA CYS A 139 -19.53 5.29 5.74
C CYS A 139 -20.80 5.65 6.51
N ASP A 140 -21.98 5.46 5.91
CA ASP A 140 -23.25 5.71 6.58
C ASP A 140 -23.29 4.88 7.88
N MET A 141 -22.90 5.50 8.97
CA MET A 141 -22.73 4.86 10.27
C MET A 141 -24.04 4.28 10.78
N VAL A 142 -25.15 4.94 10.46
CA VAL A 142 -26.48 4.49 10.83
C VAL A 142 -26.79 3.19 10.10
N LYS A 143 -26.69 3.20 8.78
CA LYS A 143 -26.93 2.02 7.94
C LYS A 143 -25.96 0.88 8.27
N ARG A 144 -24.68 1.21 8.52
CA ARG A 144 -23.68 0.23 8.90
C ARG A 144 -24.00 -0.45 10.22
N TYR A 145 -24.45 0.29 11.24
CA TYR A 145 -24.88 -0.27 12.51
C TYR A 145 -26.08 -1.20 12.32
N GLU A 146 -27.07 -0.78 11.57
CA GLU A 146 -28.29 -1.55 11.32
C GLU A 146 -28.03 -2.85 10.54
N GLN A 147 -27.01 -2.84 9.67
CA GLN A 147 -26.68 -3.97 8.81
C GLN A 147 -25.54 -4.85 9.32
N GLN A 148 -24.78 -4.43 10.34
CA GLN A 148 -23.55 -5.10 10.74
C GLN A 148 -23.74 -6.54 11.25
N VAL A 149 -24.95 -6.91 11.70
CA VAL A 149 -25.28 -8.28 12.11
C VAL A 149 -25.51 -9.16 10.88
N ALA A 150 -26.20 -8.65 9.86
CA ALA A 150 -26.47 -9.35 8.61
C ALA A 150 -25.22 -9.39 7.69
N ASN A 151 -24.40 -8.33 7.74
CA ASN A 151 -23.20 -8.16 6.91
C ASN A 151 -21.96 -7.93 7.79
N PRO A 152 -21.48 -8.97 8.53
CA PRO A 152 -20.37 -8.82 9.48
C PRO A 152 -19.01 -8.75 8.79
N LEU A 153 -18.93 -9.13 7.52
CA LEU A 153 -17.69 -9.25 6.76
C LEU A 153 -17.62 -8.20 5.65
N HIS A 154 -16.39 -7.78 5.38
CA HIS A 154 -16.02 -6.96 4.24
C HIS A 154 -15.29 -7.83 3.23
N GLU A 155 -15.82 -7.95 2.04
CA GLU A 155 -15.16 -8.68 0.95
C GLU A 155 -14.20 -7.75 0.22
N THR A 156 -13.00 -8.25 -0.05
CA THR A 156 -11.97 -7.54 -0.80
C THR A 156 -11.12 -8.51 -1.60
N GLU A 157 -10.51 -8.02 -2.66
CA GLU A 157 -9.62 -8.80 -3.51
C GLU A 157 -8.15 -8.52 -3.15
N CYS A 158 -7.36 -9.57 -3.13
CA CYS A 158 -5.92 -9.52 -2.91
C CYS A 158 -5.24 -10.30 -4.03
N HIS A 159 -4.25 -9.69 -4.68
CA HIS A 159 -3.41 -10.36 -5.67
C HIS A 159 -2.07 -10.70 -5.06
N VAL A 160 -1.59 -11.89 -5.33
CA VAL A 160 -0.22 -12.32 -5.05
C VAL A 160 0.43 -12.67 -6.38
N ILE A 161 1.42 -11.89 -6.78
CA ILE A 161 2.15 -12.04 -8.04
C ILE A 161 3.58 -12.40 -7.71
N ARG A 162 4.05 -13.53 -8.20
CA ARG A 162 5.43 -13.99 -8.04
C ARG A 162 6.20 -13.83 -9.35
N LEU A 163 7.38 -13.23 -9.26
CA LEU A 163 8.37 -13.13 -10.33
C LEU A 163 9.71 -13.67 -9.82
N GLY A 164 10.01 -14.94 -10.11
CA GLY A 164 11.20 -15.60 -9.56
C GLY A 164 11.13 -15.67 -8.03
N ASP A 165 12.07 -15.01 -7.36
CA ASP A 165 12.14 -14.94 -5.90
C ASP A 165 11.56 -13.65 -5.31
N VAL A 166 10.92 -12.84 -6.15
CA VAL A 166 10.24 -11.60 -5.75
C VAL A 166 8.74 -11.80 -5.75
N VAL A 167 8.06 -11.23 -4.77
CA VAL A 167 6.58 -11.28 -4.64
C VAL A 167 6.01 -9.89 -4.50
N PHE A 168 4.94 -9.61 -5.25
CA PHE A 168 4.10 -8.44 -5.10
C PHE A 168 2.77 -8.88 -4.51
N VAL A 169 2.28 -8.15 -3.51
CA VAL A 169 0.98 -8.38 -2.89
C VAL A 169 0.18 -7.09 -2.91
N THR A 170 -1.08 -7.15 -3.38
CA THR A 170 -1.93 -5.97 -3.45
C THR A 170 -3.03 -6.03 -2.38
N ASN A 171 -3.53 -4.87 -2.02
CA ASN A 171 -4.73 -4.72 -1.18
C ASN A 171 -5.37 -3.34 -1.46
N PRO A 172 -6.68 -3.15 -1.21
CA PRO A 172 -7.36 -1.90 -1.49
C PRO A 172 -7.18 -0.83 -0.41
N PHE A 173 -6.62 -1.17 0.75
CA PHE A 173 -6.57 -0.30 1.92
C PHE A 173 -5.48 0.77 1.81
N GLU A 174 -5.69 1.90 2.49
CA GLU A 174 -4.61 2.73 2.98
C GLU A 174 -4.00 2.01 4.19
N LEU A 175 -3.09 1.07 3.88
CA LEU A 175 -2.57 0.09 4.82
C LEU A 175 -1.54 0.72 5.76
N PHE A 176 -1.69 0.53 7.06
CA PHE A 176 -0.69 0.97 8.03
C PHE A 176 0.63 0.21 7.86
N MET A 177 1.75 0.90 8.08
CA MET A 177 3.10 0.38 7.82
C MET A 177 3.41 -0.90 8.59
N ASP A 178 2.89 -1.07 9.80
CA ASP A 178 3.12 -2.26 10.64
C ASP A 178 2.69 -3.56 9.91
N TYR A 179 1.56 -3.55 9.20
CA TYR A 179 1.11 -4.73 8.45
C TYR A 179 2.04 -5.07 7.28
N GLY A 180 2.47 -4.06 6.53
CA GLY A 180 3.45 -4.26 5.47
C GLY A 180 4.81 -4.72 5.99
N ALA A 181 5.23 -4.25 7.16
CA ALA A 181 6.44 -4.70 7.84
C ALA A 181 6.33 -6.17 8.24
N GLN A 182 5.18 -6.61 8.81
CA GLN A 182 4.93 -8.00 9.13
C GLN A 182 4.97 -8.90 7.89
N MET A 183 4.31 -8.48 6.79
CA MET A 183 4.34 -9.23 5.53
C MET A 183 5.76 -9.40 5.01
N ARG A 184 6.57 -8.35 5.00
CA ARG A 184 7.98 -8.42 4.56
C ARG A 184 8.84 -9.29 5.48
N ALA A 185 8.71 -9.10 6.79
CA ALA A 185 9.54 -9.81 7.77
C ALA A 185 9.27 -11.32 7.85
N ARG A 186 8.04 -11.74 7.53
CA ARG A 186 7.59 -13.13 7.63
C ARG A 186 7.53 -13.84 6.29
N SER A 187 7.63 -13.11 5.18
CA SER A 187 7.67 -13.68 3.84
C SER A 187 8.89 -14.58 3.64
N LYS A 188 8.71 -15.66 2.91
CA LYS A 188 9.79 -16.57 2.46
C LYS A 188 10.40 -16.14 1.12
N ALA A 189 9.85 -15.13 0.47
CA ALA A 189 10.44 -14.57 -0.74
C ALA A 189 11.71 -13.78 -0.41
N LEU A 190 12.63 -13.70 -1.36
CA LEU A 190 13.84 -12.87 -1.23
C LEU A 190 13.44 -11.40 -1.01
N GLN A 191 12.40 -10.94 -1.73
CA GLN A 191 11.84 -9.62 -1.59
C GLN A 191 10.31 -9.65 -1.74
N THR A 192 9.63 -8.92 -0.86
CA THR A 192 8.17 -8.75 -0.91
C THR A 192 7.81 -7.28 -1.01
N PHE A 193 7.09 -6.92 -2.06
CA PHE A 193 6.51 -5.61 -2.27
C PHE A 193 5.03 -5.66 -1.89
N THR A 194 4.65 -4.91 -0.87
CA THR A 194 3.25 -4.72 -0.52
C THR A 194 2.76 -3.44 -1.19
N VAL A 195 1.75 -3.59 -2.05
CA VAL A 195 1.16 -2.50 -2.83
C VAL A 195 -0.22 -2.20 -2.24
N GLN A 196 -0.37 -1.04 -1.64
CA GLN A 196 -1.66 -0.55 -1.16
C GLN A 196 -2.46 0.13 -2.28
N LEU A 197 -3.76 0.33 -2.08
CA LEU A 197 -4.69 0.96 -3.04
C LEU A 197 -4.70 0.26 -4.41
N GLY A 198 -4.49 -1.06 -4.40
CA GLY A 198 -4.16 -1.85 -5.59
C GLY A 198 -5.33 -2.54 -6.30
N ASP A 199 -6.56 -2.50 -5.81
CA ASP A 199 -7.69 -3.21 -6.42
C ASP A 199 -8.63 -2.32 -7.25
N GLY A 200 -8.47 -1.00 -7.18
CA GLY A 200 -9.31 -0.05 -7.92
C GLY A 200 -10.77 0.04 -7.44
N SER A 201 -11.19 -0.74 -6.47
CA SER A 201 -12.57 -0.76 -5.97
C SER A 201 -12.95 0.49 -5.17
N GLY A 202 -11.95 1.22 -4.65
CA GLY A 202 -12.16 2.36 -3.77
C GLY A 202 -12.79 2.02 -2.41
N ASN A 203 -12.93 0.75 -2.09
CA ASN A 203 -13.62 0.27 -0.89
C ASN A 203 -12.68 -0.04 0.29
N GLY A 204 -11.41 0.31 0.19
CA GLY A 204 -10.42 -0.04 1.21
C GLY A 204 -10.51 0.83 2.44
N PHE A 205 -10.45 2.13 2.28
CA PHE A 205 -10.23 3.08 3.38
C PHE A 205 -8.97 2.73 4.19
N TYR A 206 -8.79 3.34 5.37
CA TYR A 206 -7.66 3.01 6.23
C TYR A 206 -7.80 1.64 6.87
N LEU A 207 -6.68 0.99 7.14
CA LEU A 207 -6.63 -0.24 7.93
C LEU A 207 -5.68 -0.04 9.11
N PRO A 208 -6.23 0.43 10.27
CA PRO A 208 -5.44 0.83 11.41
C PRO A 208 -4.97 -0.33 12.26
N THR A 209 -3.86 -0.12 12.97
CA THR A 209 -3.40 -1.03 14.04
C THR A 209 -4.23 -0.86 15.33
N PRO A 210 -4.17 -1.83 16.27
CA PRO A 210 -4.83 -1.69 17.57
C PRO A 210 -4.41 -0.42 18.32
N ARG A 211 -3.12 -0.07 18.25
CA ARG A 211 -2.57 1.12 18.90
C ARG A 211 -3.13 2.42 18.28
N ALA A 212 -3.22 2.47 16.96
CA ALA A 212 -3.75 3.62 16.27
C ALA A 212 -5.26 3.80 16.54
N LEU A 213 -6.01 2.69 16.57
CA LEU A 213 -7.43 2.70 16.90
C LEU A 213 -7.67 3.26 18.32
N ALA A 214 -6.83 2.85 19.28
CA ALA A 214 -6.87 3.39 20.65
C ALA A 214 -6.48 4.88 20.71
N GLY A 215 -5.61 5.35 19.81
CA GLY A 215 -5.17 6.73 19.71
C GLY A 215 -6.20 7.70 19.11
N GLY A 216 -7.15 7.21 18.33
CA GLY A 216 -8.31 7.96 17.86
C GLY A 216 -8.04 9.07 16.83
N HIS A 217 -6.93 9.03 16.07
CA HIS A 217 -6.69 9.98 14.97
C HIS A 217 -7.58 9.69 13.76
N TYR A 218 -7.71 10.66 12.84
CA TYR A 218 -8.64 10.62 11.72
C TYR A 218 -8.56 9.33 10.89
N SER A 219 -7.38 8.82 10.62
CA SER A 219 -7.15 7.59 9.88
C SER A 219 -7.54 6.31 10.63
N ALA A 220 -7.75 6.42 11.96
CA ALA A 220 -8.17 5.33 12.83
C ALA A 220 -9.61 5.47 13.35
N LEU A 221 -10.34 6.53 12.95
CA LEU A 221 -11.74 6.68 13.34
C LEU A 221 -12.61 5.63 12.65
N ILE A 222 -13.69 5.22 13.30
CA ILE A 222 -14.67 4.26 12.75
C ILE A 222 -15.20 4.71 11.38
N LYS A 223 -15.32 6.02 11.14
CA LYS A 223 -15.76 6.61 9.87
C LYS A 223 -14.75 6.46 8.74
N SER A 224 -13.48 6.32 9.08
CA SER A 224 -12.39 6.18 8.12
C SER A 224 -12.05 4.71 7.83
N ASN A 225 -12.76 3.75 8.43
CA ASN A 225 -12.39 2.35 8.40
C ASN A 225 -13.60 1.43 8.24
N TRP A 226 -13.55 0.54 7.24
CA TRP A 226 -14.49 -0.57 7.13
C TRP A 226 -14.06 -1.77 7.95
N VAL A 227 -12.77 -2.03 7.98
CA VAL A 227 -12.12 -3.19 8.59
C VAL A 227 -11.28 -2.72 9.77
N GLY A 228 -11.29 -3.47 10.85
CA GLY A 228 -10.50 -3.17 12.04
C GLY A 228 -9.20 -3.98 12.11
N PRO A 229 -8.45 -3.83 13.22
CA PRO A 229 -7.17 -4.50 13.41
C PRO A 229 -7.21 -6.02 13.28
N GLU A 230 -8.31 -6.66 13.67
CA GLU A 230 -8.51 -8.11 13.50
C GLU A 230 -8.45 -8.50 12.02
N GLY A 231 -9.17 -7.76 11.17
CA GLY A 231 -9.11 -7.97 9.72
C GLY A 231 -7.76 -7.61 9.12
N GLY A 232 -7.06 -6.63 9.69
CA GLY A 232 -5.69 -6.31 9.30
C GLY A 232 -4.72 -7.47 9.55
N GLN A 233 -4.82 -8.13 10.71
CA GLN A 233 -4.02 -9.32 10.99
C GLN A 233 -4.41 -10.50 10.08
N MET A 234 -5.71 -10.69 9.81
CA MET A 234 -6.17 -11.70 8.85
C MET A 234 -5.61 -11.44 7.45
N LEU A 235 -5.60 -10.19 6.98
CA LEU A 235 -4.99 -9.83 5.70
C LEU A 235 -3.52 -10.26 5.64
N VAL A 236 -2.74 -10.04 6.71
CA VAL A 236 -1.34 -10.49 6.79
C VAL A 236 -1.24 -12.01 6.67
N GLU A 237 -2.00 -12.76 7.48
CA GLU A 237 -1.92 -14.22 7.51
C GLU A 237 -2.34 -14.84 6.17
N GLU A 238 -3.44 -14.35 5.58
CA GLU A 238 -3.94 -14.84 4.30
C GLU A 238 -2.96 -14.54 3.15
N THR A 239 -2.35 -13.36 3.16
CA THR A 239 -1.31 -12.99 2.19
C THR A 239 -0.10 -13.93 2.28
N LEU A 240 0.37 -14.22 3.50
CA LEU A 240 1.51 -15.10 3.72
C LEU A 240 1.20 -16.54 3.34
N SER A 241 -0.02 -17.03 3.61
CA SER A 241 -0.43 -18.40 3.26
C SER A 241 -0.39 -18.63 1.73
N VAL A 242 -0.82 -17.67 0.94
CA VAL A 242 -0.75 -17.76 -0.54
C VAL A 242 0.70 -17.75 -1.02
N GLN A 243 1.56 -16.92 -0.44
CA GLN A 243 2.98 -16.90 -0.77
C GLN A 243 3.66 -18.26 -0.51
N GLU A 244 3.29 -18.94 0.56
CA GLU A 244 3.84 -20.26 0.91
C GLU A 244 3.46 -21.33 -0.12
N CYS A 245 2.22 -21.36 -0.58
CA CYS A 245 1.78 -22.29 -1.63
C CYS A 245 2.65 -22.16 -2.89
N HIS A 246 3.01 -20.93 -3.27
CA HIS A 246 3.85 -20.70 -4.45
C HIS A 246 5.32 -21.08 -4.25
N THR A 247 5.82 -21.11 -3.01
CA THR A 247 7.21 -21.53 -2.74
C THR A 247 7.37 -23.04 -2.75
N HIS A 248 6.39 -23.82 -2.33
CA HIS A 248 6.46 -25.27 -2.33
C HIS A 248 6.47 -25.91 -3.73
N HIS A 249 5.86 -25.28 -4.74
CA HIS A 249 5.90 -25.78 -6.12
C HIS A 249 7.30 -25.78 -6.72
N ARG A 250 8.24 -24.96 -6.22
CA ARG A 250 9.63 -24.95 -6.69
C ARG A 250 10.39 -26.21 -6.28
N HIS A 251 10.17 -26.70 -5.06
CA HIS A 251 10.85 -27.90 -4.56
C HIS A 251 10.34 -29.19 -5.24
N ALA A 252 9.08 -29.23 -5.61
CA ALA A 252 8.51 -30.38 -6.33
C ALA A 252 8.99 -30.49 -7.78
N GLN A 253 9.21 -29.34 -8.46
CA GLN A 253 9.71 -29.36 -9.84
C GLN A 253 11.22 -29.60 -9.93
N ILE A 254 12.01 -29.19 -8.94
CA ILE A 254 13.45 -29.43 -8.90
C ILE A 254 13.74 -30.92 -8.53
N SER A 255 12.91 -31.55 -7.71
CA SER A 255 13.05 -32.95 -7.36
C SER A 255 12.60 -33.93 -8.47
N SER A 256 11.74 -33.48 -9.40
CA SER A 256 11.29 -34.28 -10.56
C SER A 256 12.11 -34.06 -11.84
N GLY A 257 13.03 -33.09 -11.85
CA GLY A 257 13.78 -32.66 -13.04
C GLY A 257 15.18 -33.24 -13.20
N SER A 258 15.57 -34.29 -12.46
CA SER A 258 16.88 -34.95 -12.66
C SER A 258 16.82 -36.07 -13.71
N GLN A 259 16.12 -35.87 -14.80
CA GLN A 259 16.37 -36.66 -16.03
C GLN A 259 17.14 -35.80 -17.03
N ARG A 260 18.39 -36.21 -17.26
CA ARG A 260 19.28 -35.63 -18.30
C ARG A 260 18.57 -35.68 -19.64
N VAL A 261 18.34 -34.52 -20.24
CA VAL A 261 18.16 -34.40 -21.69
C VAL A 261 19.51 -34.12 -22.29
N SER A 262 20.02 -35.11 -23.02
CA SER A 262 21.20 -35.02 -23.88
C SER A 262 20.86 -34.20 -25.11
N GLY A 263 21.70 -33.24 -25.41
CA GLY A 263 22.13 -32.70 -26.70
C GLY A 263 21.09 -32.29 -27.74
N GLU A 264 21.40 -31.13 -28.31
CA GLU A 264 20.98 -30.62 -29.64
C GLU A 264 19.57 -30.00 -29.71
N ASP A 265 19.55 -28.70 -29.62
CA ASP A 265 18.88 -27.68 -30.43
C ASP A 265 18.76 -26.33 -29.69
N ALA A 266 19.88 -25.61 -29.64
CA ALA A 266 19.90 -24.22 -29.24
C ALA A 266 20.00 -23.34 -30.49
N GLN A 267 18.86 -22.96 -31.06
CA GLN A 267 18.81 -21.84 -31.99
C GLN A 267 18.32 -20.59 -31.28
N ALA A 268 19.19 -19.60 -31.27
CA ALA A 268 19.08 -18.32 -30.59
C ALA A 268 17.89 -17.49 -31.10
N ALA A 269 17.01 -17.11 -30.21
CA ALA A 269 16.17 -15.94 -30.34
C ALA A 269 16.82 -14.78 -29.60
N THR A 270 17.49 -13.91 -30.33
CA THR A 270 17.99 -12.62 -29.84
C THR A 270 16.80 -11.69 -29.64
N VAL A 271 16.35 -11.54 -28.42
CA VAL A 271 15.48 -10.46 -28.02
C VAL A 271 16.35 -9.30 -27.55
N SER A 272 16.31 -8.20 -28.29
CA SER A 272 16.99 -6.94 -27.97
C SER A 272 16.51 -6.46 -26.59
N GLY A 273 17.42 -6.48 -25.61
CA GLY A 273 17.14 -6.10 -24.25
C GLY A 273 16.92 -4.60 -24.10
N HIS A 274 15.73 -4.21 -23.70
CA HIS A 274 15.47 -2.94 -23.03
C HIS A 274 15.38 -3.26 -21.54
N GLY A 275 16.30 -2.68 -20.76
CA GLY A 275 16.42 -2.97 -19.32
C GLY A 275 15.26 -2.41 -18.51
N TRP A 276 14.74 -3.21 -17.61
CA TRP A 276 13.80 -2.82 -16.56
C TRP A 276 14.55 -2.61 -15.25
N ILE A 277 14.27 -1.51 -14.57
CA ILE A 277 14.66 -1.25 -13.17
C ILE A 277 13.40 -1.23 -12.32
#